data_8372f9c87404aa007193d05cf8f9f946
#
_entry.id   8372f9c87404aa007193d05cf8f9f946
#
_cell.length_a   1.000
_cell.length_b   1.000
_cell.length_c   1.000
_cell.angle_alpha   90.00
_cell.angle_beta   90.00
_cell.angle_gamma   90.00
#
_symmetry.space_group_name_H-M   'P 1'
#
loop_
_entity.id
_entity.type
_entity.pdbx_description
1 polymer ?
#
loop_
_entity_poly.entity_id
_entity_poly.type
_entity_poly.pdbx_seq_one_letter_code
_entity_poly.pdbx_strand_id
1 'polypeptide(L)'
;ASDVYKRQATTVMVIGFVSAGLMSLPQAISVIFGANIGTTMTAQLMAFKISNYIYPIIFVGFILNFVSKKEKVKNIGMVIFSFGLLFEGIEIMGEVMKPLAGSPVFVDLMGKVSSIPVLGVVLGAVMTLVVQSSSATIAVLQNFASQAGPDGVSSVIGLTGAIPILLGDNIGTTITALLASIGPVSYTHLTLPTTERV
;
A
#
# COMPACT_ATOMS: atom_id res chain seq x y z
N ALA A 1 0.54 -5.87 -5.49
CA ALA A 1 0.39 -7.12 -4.71
C ALA A 1 1.65 -7.45 -3.88
N SER A 2 2.86 -7.18 -4.38
CA SER A 2 4.12 -7.57 -3.70
C SER A 2 4.37 -6.83 -2.37
N ASP A 3 4.04 -5.55 -2.26
CA ASP A 3 4.40 -4.74 -1.06
C ASP A 3 3.47 -4.99 0.12
N VAL A 4 2.21 -5.32 -0.12
CA VAL A 4 1.26 -5.68 0.93
C VAL A 4 1.65 -6.99 1.58
N TYR A 5 2.04 -7.99 0.78
CA TYR A 5 2.54 -9.26 1.31
C TYR A 5 3.79 -9.08 2.17
N LYS A 6 4.70 -8.17 1.80
CA LYS A 6 5.93 -7.95 2.55
C LYS A 6 5.66 -7.36 3.93
N ARG A 7 4.83 -6.31 4.03
CA ARG A 7 4.52 -5.67 5.33
C ARG A 7 3.71 -6.60 6.24
N GLN A 8 2.67 -7.22 5.70
CA GLN A 8 1.85 -8.18 6.45
C GLN A 8 2.66 -9.42 6.83
N ALA A 9 3.44 -9.99 5.90
CA ALA A 9 4.32 -11.10 6.19
C ALA A 9 5.36 -10.74 7.26
N THR A 10 5.96 -9.55 7.19
CA THR A 10 6.89 -9.06 8.21
C THR A 10 6.21 -8.98 9.57
N THR A 11 5.01 -8.41 9.65
CA THR A 11 4.26 -8.29 10.91
C THR A 11 3.90 -9.66 11.48
N VAL A 12 3.41 -10.57 10.64
CA VAL A 12 3.06 -11.95 11.06
C VAL A 12 4.32 -12.73 11.52
N MET A 13 5.43 -12.60 10.78
CA MET A 13 6.70 -13.22 11.20
C MET A 13 7.19 -12.67 12.54
N VAL A 14 7.12 -11.35 12.73
CA VAL A 14 7.51 -10.70 13.98
C VAL A 14 6.65 -11.17 15.15
N ILE A 15 5.33 -11.28 14.96
CA ILE A 15 4.41 -11.85 15.96
C ILE A 15 4.83 -13.28 16.28
N GLY A 16 5.13 -14.10 15.27
CA GLY A 16 5.62 -15.47 15.46
C GLY A 16 6.92 -15.53 16.25
N PHE A 17 7.89 -14.65 15.95
CA PHE A 17 9.16 -14.60 16.69
C PHE A 17 8.98 -14.16 18.15
N VAL A 18 8.10 -13.20 18.41
CA VAL A 18 7.78 -12.80 19.79
C VAL A 18 7.10 -13.94 20.54
N SER A 19 6.14 -14.61 19.90
CA SER A 19 5.42 -15.75 20.50
C SER A 19 6.35 -16.94 20.77
N ALA A 20 7.36 -17.14 19.93
CA ALA A 20 8.39 -18.17 20.11
C ALA A 20 9.50 -17.78 21.09
N GLY A 21 9.47 -16.57 21.68
CA GLY A 21 10.51 -16.07 22.57
C GLY A 21 11.83 -15.72 21.88
N LEU A 22 11.86 -15.68 20.55
CA LEU A 22 13.04 -15.37 19.74
C LEU A 22 13.30 -13.86 19.58
N MET A 23 12.31 -13.04 19.88
CA MET A 23 12.36 -11.59 19.75
C MET A 23 11.64 -10.92 20.92
N SER A 24 12.23 -9.86 21.47
CA SER A 24 11.58 -9.06 22.50
C SER A 24 10.56 -8.10 21.90
N LEU A 25 9.57 -7.68 22.69
CA LEU A 25 8.54 -6.75 22.24
C LEU A 25 9.12 -5.41 21.73
N PRO A 26 10.12 -4.77 22.37
CA PRO A 26 10.74 -3.55 21.84
C PRO A 26 11.40 -3.74 20.48
N GLN A 27 12.05 -4.89 20.24
CA GLN A 27 12.63 -5.22 18.94
C GLN A 27 11.53 -5.39 17.86
N ALA A 28 10.46 -6.08 18.22
CA ALA A 28 9.30 -6.26 17.35
C ALA A 28 8.69 -4.92 16.93
N ILE A 29 8.47 -4.02 17.88
CA ILE A 29 7.95 -2.67 17.63
C ILE A 29 8.87 -1.92 16.66
N SER A 30 10.19 -1.97 16.85
CA SER A 30 11.14 -1.30 15.96
C SER A 30 11.08 -1.80 14.54
N VAL A 31 10.92 -3.12 14.33
CA VAL A 31 10.77 -3.71 12.99
C VAL A 31 9.45 -3.27 12.34
N ILE A 32 8.35 -3.23 13.10
CA ILE A 32 7.04 -2.79 12.59
C ILE A 32 7.07 -1.31 12.19
N PHE A 33 7.70 -0.44 13.00
CA PHE A 33 7.90 0.96 12.62
C PHE A 33 8.73 1.10 11.34
N GLY A 34 9.81 0.34 11.21
CA GLY A 34 10.62 0.32 10.00
C GLY A 34 9.82 -0.10 8.75
N ALA A 35 8.97 -1.11 8.87
CA ALA A 35 8.08 -1.55 7.80
C ALA A 35 7.07 -0.47 7.40
N ASN A 36 6.50 0.25 8.37
CA ASN A 36 5.59 1.37 8.11
C ASN A 36 6.31 2.54 7.42
N ILE A 37 7.50 2.91 7.88
CA ILE A 37 8.32 3.94 7.23
C ILE A 37 8.65 3.53 5.80
N GLY A 38 9.03 2.27 5.55
CA GLY A 38 9.32 1.76 4.21
C GLY A 38 8.13 1.90 3.24
N THR A 39 6.91 1.73 3.73
CA THR A 39 5.70 1.90 2.90
C THR A 39 5.50 3.35 2.45
N THR A 40 5.94 4.35 3.23
CA THR A 40 5.83 5.76 2.84
C THR A 40 6.68 6.11 1.62
N MET A 41 7.78 5.40 1.39
CA MET A 41 8.62 5.59 0.21
C MET A 41 7.88 5.25 -1.08
N THR A 42 7.05 4.20 -1.07
CA THR A 42 6.20 3.85 -2.22
C THR A 42 5.19 4.96 -2.49
N ALA A 43 4.54 5.49 -1.45
CA ALA A 43 3.61 6.60 -1.58
C ALA A 43 4.28 7.87 -2.15
N GLN A 44 5.51 8.17 -1.71
CA GLN A 44 6.29 9.30 -2.25
C GLN A 44 6.63 9.09 -3.73
N LEU A 45 7.05 7.89 -4.13
CA LEU A 45 7.33 7.58 -5.53
C LEU A 45 6.07 7.76 -6.39
N MET A 46 4.90 7.31 -5.92
CA MET A 46 3.63 7.48 -6.63
C MET A 46 3.18 8.95 -6.75
N ALA A 47 3.64 9.83 -5.84
CA ALA A 47 3.31 11.26 -5.89
C ALA A 47 4.04 12.02 -7.01
N PHE A 48 5.10 11.46 -7.61
CA PHE A 48 5.77 12.08 -8.75
C PHE A 48 4.90 12.01 -10.00
N LYS A 49 4.55 13.17 -10.56
CA LYS A 49 3.85 13.27 -11.84
C LYS A 49 4.84 13.06 -12.98
N ILE A 50 5.02 11.82 -13.41
CA ILE A 50 5.93 11.47 -14.52
C ILE A 50 5.15 11.04 -15.79
N SER A 51 3.88 11.43 -15.91
CA SER A 51 2.98 11.03 -17.00
C SER A 51 3.62 11.16 -18.40
N ASN A 52 4.35 12.24 -18.64
CA ASN A 52 5.00 12.48 -19.94
C ASN A 52 6.17 11.51 -20.24
N TYR A 53 6.70 10.83 -19.22
CA TYR A 53 7.86 9.94 -19.35
C TYR A 53 7.51 8.46 -19.21
N ILE A 54 6.27 8.11 -18.94
CA ILE A 54 5.81 6.73 -18.70
C ILE A 54 6.15 5.85 -19.91
N TYR A 55 5.73 6.23 -21.11
CA TYR A 55 5.95 5.44 -22.31
C TYR A 55 7.44 5.29 -22.68
N PRO A 56 8.26 6.35 -22.64
CA PRO A 56 9.72 6.21 -22.77
C PRO A 56 10.34 5.26 -21.76
N ILE A 57 9.92 5.30 -20.49
CA ILE A 57 10.42 4.41 -19.43
C ILE A 57 10.04 2.95 -19.75
N ILE A 58 8.78 2.69 -20.10
CA ILE A 58 8.30 1.37 -20.49
C ILE A 58 9.12 0.85 -21.68
N PHE A 59 9.29 1.67 -22.71
CA PHE A 59 10.02 1.29 -23.92
C PHE A 59 11.49 0.95 -23.62
N VAL A 60 12.20 1.78 -22.88
CA VAL A 60 13.59 1.54 -22.50
C VAL A 60 13.71 0.25 -21.67
N GLY A 61 12.81 0.07 -20.67
CA GLY A 61 12.78 -1.12 -19.85
C GLY A 61 12.53 -2.39 -20.67
N PHE A 62 11.58 -2.32 -21.62
CA PHE A 62 11.29 -3.43 -22.54
C PHE A 62 12.49 -3.80 -23.41
N ILE A 63 13.12 -2.80 -24.05
CA ILE A 63 14.29 -3.04 -24.91
C ILE A 63 15.43 -3.65 -24.10
N LEU A 64 15.75 -3.11 -22.93
CA LEU A 64 16.80 -3.65 -22.07
C LEU A 64 16.53 -5.09 -21.64
N ASN A 65 15.27 -5.42 -21.35
CA ASN A 65 14.89 -6.77 -20.98
C ASN A 65 14.94 -7.74 -22.16
N PHE A 66 14.45 -7.31 -23.33
CA PHE A 66 14.29 -8.20 -24.50
C PHE A 66 15.59 -8.41 -25.27
N VAL A 67 16.38 -7.34 -25.45
CA VAL A 67 17.60 -7.37 -26.30
C VAL A 67 18.83 -7.85 -25.53
N SER A 68 18.88 -7.62 -24.21
CA SER A 68 20.09 -7.93 -23.45
C SER A 68 20.28 -9.43 -23.23
N LYS A 69 21.51 -9.91 -23.48
CA LYS A 69 21.94 -11.27 -23.14
C LYS A 69 22.50 -11.40 -21.72
N LYS A 70 22.84 -10.27 -21.06
CA LYS A 70 23.39 -10.26 -19.70
C LYS A 70 22.26 -10.24 -18.68
N GLU A 71 22.19 -11.22 -17.78
CA GLU A 71 21.15 -11.31 -16.75
C GLU A 71 20.99 -10.04 -15.90
N LYS A 72 22.11 -9.41 -15.51
CA LYS A 72 22.05 -8.16 -14.73
C LYS A 72 21.33 -7.04 -15.47
N VAL A 73 21.58 -6.88 -16.76
CA VAL A 73 20.95 -5.84 -17.59
C VAL A 73 19.49 -6.17 -17.83
N LYS A 74 19.17 -7.44 -18.05
CA LYS A 74 17.81 -7.93 -18.18
C LYS A 74 16.98 -7.65 -16.92
N ASN A 75 17.54 -7.92 -15.74
CA ASN A 75 16.88 -7.66 -14.46
C ASN A 75 16.66 -6.16 -14.22
N ILE A 76 17.65 -5.31 -14.58
CA ILE A 76 17.48 -3.85 -14.53
C ILE A 76 16.39 -3.41 -15.50
N GLY A 77 16.37 -3.94 -16.73
CA GLY A 77 15.32 -3.69 -17.70
C GLY A 77 13.94 -4.07 -17.18
N MET A 78 13.82 -5.23 -16.50
CA MET A 78 12.57 -5.66 -15.87
C MET A 78 12.10 -4.69 -14.78
N VAL A 79 13.00 -4.20 -13.94
CA VAL A 79 12.66 -3.22 -12.89
C VAL A 79 12.17 -1.91 -13.51
N ILE A 80 12.87 -1.39 -14.54
CA ILE A 80 12.48 -0.15 -15.24
C ILE A 80 11.12 -0.34 -15.93
N PHE A 81 10.92 -1.46 -16.60
CA PHE A 81 9.66 -1.79 -17.26
C PHE A 81 8.49 -1.87 -16.28
N SER A 82 8.68 -2.60 -15.17
CA SER A 82 7.66 -2.74 -14.13
C SER A 82 7.33 -1.41 -13.45
N PHE A 83 8.34 -0.54 -13.27
CA PHE A 83 8.16 0.80 -12.76
C PHE A 83 7.30 1.66 -13.71
N GLY A 84 7.58 1.62 -15.01
CA GLY A 84 6.75 2.29 -16.01
C GLY A 84 5.30 1.78 -16.01
N LEU A 85 5.09 0.45 -15.95
CA LEU A 85 3.75 -0.13 -15.87
C LEU A 85 3.00 0.25 -14.60
N LEU A 86 3.71 0.44 -13.48
CA LEU A 86 3.10 0.92 -12.23
C LEU A 86 2.49 2.31 -12.42
N PHE A 87 3.24 3.23 -13.02
CA PHE A 87 2.76 4.59 -13.25
C PHE A 87 1.64 4.65 -14.30
N GLU A 88 1.72 3.84 -15.35
CA GLU A 88 0.63 3.70 -16.34
C GLU A 88 -0.66 3.22 -15.64
N GLY A 89 -0.56 2.21 -14.78
CA GLY A 89 -1.70 1.74 -14.00
C GLY A 89 -2.31 2.83 -13.10
N ILE A 90 -1.49 3.68 -12.49
CA ILE A 90 -1.96 4.81 -11.68
C ILE A 90 -2.66 5.85 -12.56
N GLU A 91 -2.15 6.12 -13.75
CA GLU A 91 -2.74 7.08 -14.69
C GLU A 91 -4.10 6.59 -15.20
N ILE A 92 -4.18 5.34 -15.65
CA ILE A 92 -5.45 4.70 -16.08
C ILE A 92 -6.46 4.73 -14.93
N MET A 93 -6.03 4.39 -13.71
CA MET A 93 -6.89 4.45 -12.53
C MET A 93 -7.42 5.87 -12.30
N GLY A 94 -6.57 6.89 -12.46
CA GLY A 94 -6.98 8.30 -12.36
C GLY A 94 -8.04 8.68 -13.36
N GLU A 95 -7.91 8.22 -14.63
CA GLU A 95 -8.89 8.48 -15.67
C GLU A 95 -10.25 7.83 -15.38
N VAL A 96 -10.24 6.57 -14.95
CA VAL A 96 -11.46 5.86 -14.59
C VAL A 96 -12.15 6.49 -13.37
N MET A 97 -11.37 7.13 -12.48
CA MET A 97 -11.89 7.77 -11.26
C MET A 97 -12.47 9.17 -11.50
N LYS A 98 -12.12 9.86 -12.61
CA LYS A 98 -12.64 11.20 -12.93
C LYS A 98 -14.18 11.30 -12.92
N PRO A 99 -14.93 10.41 -13.56
CA PRO A 99 -16.40 10.46 -13.53
C PRO A 99 -16.96 10.27 -12.11
N LEU A 100 -16.30 9.44 -11.30
CA LEU A 100 -16.71 9.19 -9.91
C LEU A 100 -16.49 10.44 -9.04
N ALA A 101 -15.38 11.12 -9.23
CA ALA A 101 -15.07 12.37 -8.53
C ALA A 101 -16.08 13.50 -8.83
N GLY A 102 -16.66 13.50 -10.03
CA GLY A 102 -17.74 14.43 -10.42
C GLY A 102 -19.14 14.00 -9.97
N SER A 103 -19.31 12.81 -9.42
CA SER A 103 -20.62 12.32 -8.97
C SER A 103 -21.10 13.08 -7.73
N PRO A 104 -22.37 13.60 -7.73
CA PRO A 104 -22.93 14.31 -6.60
C PRO A 104 -22.92 13.48 -5.29
N VAL A 105 -23.14 12.17 -5.41
CA VAL A 105 -23.11 11.24 -4.27
C VAL A 105 -21.71 11.15 -3.66
N PHE A 106 -20.69 11.10 -4.51
CA PHE A 106 -19.31 11.04 -4.05
C PHE A 106 -18.87 12.36 -3.41
N VAL A 107 -19.21 13.49 -4.01
CA VAL A 107 -18.90 14.83 -3.48
C VAL A 107 -19.56 15.04 -2.12
N ASP A 108 -20.84 14.65 -1.96
CA ASP A 108 -21.56 14.73 -0.67
C ASP A 108 -20.89 13.83 0.38
N LEU A 109 -20.50 12.61 0.00
CA LEU A 109 -19.77 11.69 0.89
C LEU A 109 -18.44 12.30 1.35
N MET A 110 -17.67 12.89 0.43
CA MET A 110 -16.40 13.52 0.78
C MET A 110 -16.58 14.77 1.65
N GLY A 111 -17.63 15.54 1.42
CA GLY A 111 -18.03 16.64 2.32
C GLY A 111 -18.33 16.16 3.73
N LYS A 112 -19.05 15.05 3.88
CA LYS A 112 -19.32 14.42 5.18
C LYS A 112 -18.06 13.88 5.85
N VAL A 113 -17.16 13.26 5.08
CA VAL A 113 -15.86 12.78 5.58
C VAL A 113 -15.00 13.93 6.11
N SER A 114 -15.00 15.07 5.43
CA SER A 114 -14.27 16.25 5.86
C SER A 114 -14.83 16.87 7.14
N SER A 115 -16.14 16.77 7.35
CA SER A 115 -16.82 17.30 8.55
C SER A 115 -16.84 16.31 9.72
N ILE A 116 -16.82 15.00 9.44
CA ILE A 116 -16.88 13.93 10.44
C ILE A 116 -15.66 13.01 10.27
N PRO A 117 -14.53 13.30 10.94
CA PRO A 117 -13.30 12.53 10.75
C PRO A 117 -13.43 11.03 11.00
N VAL A 118 -14.30 10.63 11.95
CA VAL A 118 -14.56 9.21 12.25
C VAL A 118 -15.09 8.46 11.02
N LEU A 119 -15.95 9.12 10.21
CA LEU A 119 -16.44 8.52 8.96
C LEU A 119 -15.31 8.27 7.96
N GLY A 120 -14.34 9.19 7.89
CA GLY A 120 -13.15 9.02 7.07
C GLY A 120 -12.30 7.83 7.51
N VAL A 121 -12.11 7.66 8.82
CA VAL A 121 -11.38 6.50 9.37
C VAL A 121 -12.10 5.19 9.03
N VAL A 122 -13.42 5.12 9.21
CA VAL A 122 -14.19 3.93 8.86
C VAL A 122 -14.11 3.63 7.37
N LEU A 123 -14.26 4.66 6.53
CA LEU A 123 -14.17 4.50 5.07
C LEU A 123 -12.79 3.97 4.65
N GLY A 124 -11.71 4.55 5.16
CA GLY A 124 -10.34 4.10 4.86
C GLY A 124 -10.09 2.67 5.32
N ALA A 125 -10.55 2.31 6.52
CA ALA A 125 -10.43 0.94 7.03
C ALA A 125 -11.20 -0.07 6.17
N VAL A 126 -12.43 0.25 5.77
CA VAL A 126 -13.25 -0.62 4.90
C VAL A 126 -12.63 -0.73 3.51
N MET A 127 -12.17 0.37 2.92
CA MET A 127 -11.49 0.34 1.61
C MET A 127 -10.29 -0.61 1.65
N THR A 128 -9.45 -0.49 2.66
CA THR A 128 -8.25 -1.33 2.79
C THR A 128 -8.58 -2.78 3.08
N LEU A 129 -9.63 -3.04 3.85
CA LEU A 129 -10.16 -4.38 4.08
C LEU A 129 -10.58 -5.07 2.77
N VAL A 130 -11.26 -4.34 1.89
CA VAL A 130 -11.77 -4.86 0.60
C VAL A 130 -10.63 -5.00 -0.40
N VAL A 131 -9.82 -3.95 -0.56
CA VAL A 131 -8.74 -3.91 -1.56
C VAL A 131 -7.53 -4.74 -1.13
N GLN A 132 -7.35 -4.95 0.18
CA GLN A 132 -6.21 -5.67 0.78
C GLN A 132 -4.85 -5.09 0.35
N SER A 133 -4.82 -3.78 0.01
CA SER A 133 -3.61 -3.10 -0.47
C SER A 133 -3.62 -1.64 -0.04
N SER A 134 -2.83 -1.30 0.97
CA SER A 134 -2.66 0.08 1.42
C SER A 134 -2.04 0.98 0.33
N SER A 135 -1.11 0.45 -0.46
CA SER A 135 -0.52 1.20 -1.58
C SER A 135 -1.57 1.55 -2.63
N ALA A 136 -2.48 0.62 -2.95
CA ALA A 136 -3.58 0.89 -3.88
C ALA A 136 -4.56 1.92 -3.30
N THR A 137 -4.91 1.81 -2.02
CA THR A 137 -5.76 2.80 -1.34
C THR A 137 -5.13 4.19 -1.34
N ILE A 138 -3.82 4.29 -1.07
CA ILE A 138 -3.07 5.55 -1.14
C ILE A 138 -3.09 6.11 -2.57
N ALA A 139 -2.88 5.28 -3.59
CA ALA A 139 -2.91 5.71 -4.98
C ALA A 139 -4.29 6.26 -5.38
N VAL A 140 -5.37 5.58 -4.99
CA VAL A 140 -6.75 6.07 -5.15
C VAL A 140 -6.93 7.43 -4.49
N LEU A 141 -6.49 7.57 -3.24
CA LEU A 141 -6.60 8.79 -2.48
C LEU A 141 -5.80 9.95 -3.11
N GLN A 142 -4.59 9.68 -3.61
CA GLN A 142 -3.77 10.65 -4.32
C GLN A 142 -4.43 11.09 -5.63
N ASN A 143 -5.06 10.18 -6.36
CA ASN A 143 -5.82 10.51 -7.57
C ASN A 143 -6.98 11.46 -7.25
N PHE A 144 -7.79 11.19 -6.22
CA PHE A 144 -8.86 12.10 -5.81
C PHE A 144 -8.33 13.43 -5.28
N ALA A 145 -7.21 13.42 -4.54
CA ALA A 145 -6.58 14.64 -4.05
C ALA A 145 -6.01 15.52 -5.19
N SER A 146 -5.66 14.93 -6.32
CA SER A 146 -5.15 15.65 -7.49
C SER A 146 -6.26 16.14 -8.46
N GLN A 147 -7.49 15.67 -8.28
CA GLN A 147 -8.62 16.09 -9.12
C GLN A 147 -9.29 17.35 -8.55
N ALA A 148 -9.68 18.25 -9.46
CA ALA A 148 -10.43 19.44 -9.07
C ALA A 148 -11.86 19.06 -8.64
N GLY A 149 -12.32 19.67 -7.58
CA GLY A 149 -13.69 19.57 -7.12
C GLY A 149 -14.68 20.31 -8.03
N PRO A 150 -15.96 20.33 -7.65
CA PRO A 150 -17.02 20.98 -8.45
C PRO A 150 -16.78 22.48 -8.66
N ASP A 151 -16.01 23.13 -7.80
CA ASP A 151 -15.62 24.54 -7.90
C ASP A 151 -14.45 24.78 -8.88
N GLY A 152 -13.84 23.72 -9.41
CA GLY A 152 -12.72 23.78 -10.35
C GLY A 152 -11.40 24.27 -9.73
N VAL A 153 -11.35 24.59 -8.44
CA VAL A 153 -10.20 25.19 -7.76
C VAL A 153 -9.71 24.30 -6.62
N SER A 154 -10.60 23.84 -5.77
CA SER A 154 -10.24 22.98 -4.64
C SER A 154 -10.13 21.51 -5.05
N SER A 155 -9.38 20.72 -4.30
CA SER A 155 -9.33 19.27 -4.46
C SER A 155 -10.66 18.63 -4.03
N VAL A 156 -11.05 17.54 -4.69
CA VAL A 156 -12.25 16.74 -4.32
C VAL A 156 -12.15 16.23 -2.88
N ILE A 157 -10.95 15.86 -2.45
CA ILE A 157 -10.66 15.46 -1.07
C ILE A 157 -9.61 16.38 -0.52
N GLY A 158 -9.93 17.43 0.16
CA GLY A 158 -8.94 18.26 0.83
C GLY A 158 -8.10 17.48 1.85
N LEU A 159 -7.06 18.12 2.39
CA LEU A 159 -6.20 17.51 3.40
C LEU A 159 -6.99 17.01 4.62
N THR A 160 -8.01 17.75 5.00
CA THR A 160 -8.93 17.42 6.12
C THR A 160 -9.70 16.12 5.91
N GLY A 161 -10.06 15.79 4.67
CA GLY A 161 -10.69 14.51 4.34
C GLY A 161 -9.68 13.38 4.13
N ALA A 162 -8.52 13.69 3.56
CA ALA A 162 -7.50 12.69 3.25
C ALA A 162 -6.85 12.09 4.50
N ILE A 163 -6.55 12.90 5.52
CA ILE A 163 -5.89 12.43 6.75
C ILE A 163 -6.71 11.34 7.47
N PRO A 164 -8.01 11.52 7.76
CA PRO A 164 -8.80 10.49 8.40
C PRO A 164 -8.86 9.18 7.60
N ILE A 165 -8.96 9.26 6.27
CA ILE A 165 -8.98 8.08 5.42
C ILE A 165 -7.64 7.33 5.47
N LEU A 166 -6.51 8.05 5.47
CA LEU A 166 -5.18 7.45 5.63
C LEU A 166 -5.00 6.76 6.98
N LEU A 167 -5.53 7.37 8.06
CA LEU A 167 -5.52 6.73 9.39
C LEU A 167 -6.35 5.44 9.37
N GLY A 168 -7.50 5.47 8.71
CA GLY A 168 -8.35 4.31 8.50
C GLY A 168 -7.65 3.20 7.70
N ASP A 169 -6.94 3.56 6.63
CA ASP A 169 -6.14 2.64 5.83
C ASP A 169 -5.11 1.90 6.69
N ASN A 170 -4.40 2.62 7.56
CA ASN A 170 -3.45 2.02 8.48
C ASN A 170 -4.12 1.05 9.46
N ILE A 171 -5.29 1.39 9.99
CA ILE A 171 -6.08 0.51 10.84
C ILE A 171 -6.54 -0.73 10.05
N GLY A 172 -7.08 -0.53 8.85
CA GLY A 172 -7.52 -1.62 7.97
C GLY A 172 -6.41 -2.64 7.68
N THR A 173 -5.18 -2.16 7.52
CA THR A 173 -4.02 -3.01 7.29
C THR A 173 -3.66 -3.87 8.51
N THR A 174 -3.94 -3.40 9.72
CA THR A 174 -3.62 -4.15 10.95
C THR A 174 -4.59 -5.30 11.23
N ILE A 175 -5.76 -5.30 10.61
CA ILE A 175 -6.78 -6.34 10.81
C ILE A 175 -6.28 -7.72 10.42
N THR A 176 -5.49 -7.82 9.36
CA THR A 176 -4.89 -9.11 8.96
C THR A 176 -3.91 -9.64 9.99
N ALA A 177 -3.13 -8.75 10.63
CA ALA A 177 -2.26 -9.13 11.73
C ALA A 177 -3.06 -9.54 12.99
N LEU A 178 -4.17 -8.85 13.26
CA LEU A 178 -5.10 -9.20 14.34
C LEU A 178 -5.74 -10.57 14.11
N LEU A 179 -6.22 -10.85 12.90
CA LEU A 179 -6.76 -12.16 12.55
C LEU A 179 -5.72 -13.27 12.66
N ALA A 180 -4.47 -13.00 12.26
CA ALA A 180 -3.37 -13.94 12.41
C ALA A 180 -3.01 -14.20 13.88
N SER A 181 -3.26 -13.25 14.79
CA SER A 181 -3.03 -13.43 16.23
C SER A 181 -4.17 -14.16 16.95
N ILE A 182 -5.38 -14.14 16.41
CA ILE A 182 -6.57 -14.83 16.96
C ILE A 182 -6.64 -16.27 16.46
N GLY A 183 -6.12 -16.55 15.25
CA GLY A 183 -6.01 -17.91 14.74
C GLY A 183 -5.22 -18.76 15.70
N PRO A 184 -5.60 -20.04 15.95
CA PRO A 184 -4.85 -20.86 16.87
C PRO A 184 -3.39 -20.87 16.42
N VAL A 185 -2.50 -20.43 17.31
CA VAL A 185 -1.04 -20.57 17.14
C VAL A 185 -0.73 -22.05 17.25
N SER A 186 -1.28 -22.85 16.33
CA SER A 186 -1.00 -24.28 16.20
C SER A 186 0.44 -24.57 15.76
N TYR A 187 1.24 -23.50 15.57
CA TYR A 187 2.67 -23.62 15.27
C TYR A 187 3.56 -23.77 16.52
N THR A 188 2.99 -23.75 17.72
CA THR A 188 3.74 -24.03 18.96
C THR A 188 4.09 -25.52 19.14
N HIS A 189 3.69 -26.38 18.23
CA HIS A 189 4.05 -27.80 18.22
C HIS A 189 4.98 -28.22 17.07
N LEU A 190 5.66 -27.31 16.42
CA LEU A 190 6.94 -27.62 15.82
C LEU A 190 7.94 -27.75 16.97
N THR A 191 7.83 -28.84 17.71
CA THR A 191 8.93 -29.33 18.54
C THR A 191 10.09 -29.52 17.58
N LEU A 192 11.08 -28.62 17.68
CA LEU A 192 12.40 -28.92 17.18
C LEU A 192 12.78 -30.30 17.77
N PRO A 193 13.19 -31.28 16.93
CA PRO A 193 13.68 -32.52 17.48
C PRO A 193 14.81 -32.16 18.42
N THR A 194 14.57 -32.33 19.70
CA THR A 194 15.64 -32.32 20.69
C THR A 194 16.54 -33.45 20.27
N THR A 195 17.66 -33.14 19.65
CA THR A 195 18.76 -34.08 19.55
C THR A 195 19.19 -34.41 20.97
N GLU A 196 18.69 -35.48 21.50
CA GLU A 196 19.27 -36.11 22.65
C GLU A 196 20.75 -36.37 22.32
N ARG A 197 21.63 -35.63 22.97
CA ARG A 197 23.05 -36.02 23.01
C ARG A 197 23.17 -37.14 23.99
N VAL A 198 23.43 -38.33 23.47
CA VAL A 198 24.05 -39.42 24.22
C VAL A 198 25.52 -39.09 24.34
#